data_fb1a4ad9dd46aa6602d0e32adf92b36b
#
_entry.id   fb1a4ad9dd46aa6602d0e32adf92b36b
#
_cell.length_a   1.000
_cell.length_b   1.000
_cell.length_c   1.000
_cell.angle_alpha   90.00
_cell.angle_beta   90.00
_cell.angle_gamma   90.00
#
_symmetry.space_group_name_H-M   'P 1'
#
loop_
_entity.id
_entity.type
_entity.pdbx_description
1 polymer ?
#
loop_
_entity_poly.entity_id
_entity_poly.type
_entity_poly.pdbx_seq_one_letter_code
_entity_poly.pdbx_strand_id
1 'polypeptide(L)'
;APGTGPLKPIYRLWSVLLQAVYVRSKDPDFDYFKTLVGYFNAVRELAGARALTRQDIRLHLQTLARRWGDDIRPRPFDEDGILELSSRADSTDLPAILERLSRSGRDAPDALLATSMFGTGVDVSRLSLMVVHGQPKTTSSYIQAAGRVGRARAGLVFTFLRASRPRDLSHYEFFCGYHRQIYRHVEPVTVMPFSPGALDLVTGPVMVALLITGRSTSSRWKNNPRYIALEPTASRDIESLLEAIEARGQAQPELRKPESGAVRLLAQSELDRWKLIAHSQPALKYWEYSPNRQPTYPVVLGDAAHQGAGLPVVYENAPQSLREVEETISIDT
;
A
#
# COMPACT_ATOMS: atom_id res chain seq x y z
N ALA A 1 12.11 18.38 -21.20
CA ALA A 1 12.91 18.93 -22.31
C ALA A 1 13.23 17.81 -23.30
N PRO A 2 13.06 17.99 -24.60
CA PRO A 2 13.46 17.00 -25.60
C PRO A 2 14.96 16.66 -25.42
N GLY A 3 15.31 15.36 -25.43
CA GLY A 3 16.70 14.91 -25.35
C GLY A 3 17.30 14.75 -23.95
N THR A 4 16.57 15.07 -22.88
CA THR A 4 17.01 14.75 -21.51
C THR A 4 16.18 13.60 -20.92
N GLY A 5 16.83 12.60 -20.34
CA GLY A 5 16.13 11.52 -19.63
C GLY A 5 15.23 12.08 -18.52
N PRO A 6 14.20 11.32 -18.07
CA PRO A 6 13.20 11.79 -17.13
C PRO A 6 13.77 12.15 -15.74
N LEU A 7 14.95 11.67 -15.42
CA LEU A 7 15.60 11.87 -14.11
C LEU A 7 16.09 13.31 -13.90
N LYS A 8 16.63 13.95 -14.96
CA LYS A 8 17.21 15.30 -14.85
C LYS A 8 16.17 16.38 -14.49
N PRO A 9 14.97 16.44 -15.09
CA PRO A 9 13.92 17.36 -14.63
C PRO A 9 13.45 17.08 -13.21
N ILE A 10 13.42 15.82 -12.78
CA ILE A 10 12.96 15.42 -11.44
C ILE A 10 13.87 16.01 -10.35
N TYR A 11 15.17 15.72 -10.40
CA TYR A 11 16.05 16.23 -9.34
C TYR A 11 16.13 17.75 -9.34
N ARG A 12 16.01 18.39 -10.49
CA ARG A 12 15.95 19.87 -10.59
C ARG A 12 14.72 20.43 -9.92
N LEU A 13 13.54 19.87 -10.20
CA LEU A 13 12.29 20.28 -9.55
C LEU A 13 12.40 20.12 -8.04
N TRP A 14 12.84 18.95 -7.55
CA TRP A 14 12.98 18.69 -6.14
C TRP A 14 13.96 19.66 -5.47
N SER A 15 15.11 19.86 -6.06
CA SER A 15 16.11 20.78 -5.52
C SER A 15 15.61 22.22 -5.42
N VAL A 16 14.88 22.71 -6.45
CA VAL A 16 14.27 24.04 -6.41
C VAL A 16 13.26 24.17 -5.30
N LEU A 17 12.36 23.19 -5.14
CA LEU A 17 11.34 23.19 -4.10
C LEU A 17 11.97 23.14 -2.69
N LEU A 18 12.91 22.23 -2.48
CA LEU A 18 13.62 22.08 -1.21
C LEU A 18 14.41 23.35 -0.85
N GLN A 19 15.12 23.94 -1.81
CA GLN A 19 15.90 25.16 -1.58
C GLN A 19 14.99 26.37 -1.32
N ALA A 20 13.89 26.52 -2.04
CA ALA A 20 12.95 27.61 -1.86
C ALA A 20 12.34 27.63 -0.45
N VAL A 21 11.93 26.45 0.05
CA VAL A 21 11.44 26.30 1.42
C VAL A 21 12.53 26.60 2.45
N TYR A 22 13.75 26.17 2.21
CA TYR A 22 14.87 26.41 3.13
C TYR A 22 15.20 27.91 3.30
N VAL A 23 15.23 28.66 2.22
CA VAL A 23 15.44 30.11 2.25
C VAL A 23 14.37 30.84 3.08
N ARG A 24 13.15 30.29 3.10
CA ARG A 24 12.01 30.84 3.86
C ARG A 24 11.85 30.19 5.25
N SER A 25 12.78 29.36 5.71
CA SER A 25 12.66 28.54 6.95
C SER A 25 12.55 29.36 8.24
N LYS A 26 12.80 30.66 8.21
CA LYS A 26 12.57 31.58 9.34
C LYS A 26 11.08 31.91 9.55
N ASP A 27 10.26 31.74 8.52
CA ASP A 27 8.81 31.94 8.59
C ASP A 27 8.15 30.62 9.04
N PRO A 28 7.43 30.63 10.18
CA PRO A 28 6.81 29.42 10.73
C PRO A 28 5.83 28.73 9.78
N ASP A 29 5.19 29.47 8.87
CA ASP A 29 4.25 28.92 7.90
C ASP A 29 4.95 28.02 6.87
N PHE A 30 6.25 28.20 6.63
CA PHE A 30 7.03 27.35 5.74
C PHE A 30 7.44 26.01 6.36
N ASP A 31 7.26 25.79 7.66
CA ASP A 31 7.51 24.49 8.28
C ASP A 31 6.60 23.39 7.72
N TYR A 32 5.39 23.73 7.34
CA TYR A 32 4.45 22.80 6.68
C TYR A 32 4.92 22.30 5.33
N PHE A 33 5.80 23.06 4.65
CA PHE A 33 6.38 22.71 3.34
C PHE A 33 7.76 22.05 3.46
N LYS A 34 8.30 21.89 4.68
CA LYS A 34 9.65 21.42 4.88
C LYS A 34 9.88 20.00 4.38
N THR A 35 8.92 19.12 4.57
CA THR A 35 8.97 17.74 4.07
C THR A 35 8.36 17.67 2.68
N LEU A 36 9.17 17.30 1.69
CA LEU A 36 8.70 17.07 0.32
C LEU A 36 8.22 15.63 0.18
N VAL A 37 6.93 15.45 -0.13
CA VAL A 37 6.36 14.14 -0.43
C VAL A 37 6.53 13.84 -1.92
N GLY A 38 7.28 12.80 -2.26
CA GLY A 38 7.36 12.25 -3.61
C GLY A 38 6.44 11.03 -3.72
N TYR A 39 5.36 11.15 -4.48
CA TYR A 39 4.43 10.04 -4.73
C TYR A 39 4.76 9.35 -6.06
N PHE A 40 4.92 8.03 -6.04
CA PHE A 40 5.29 7.21 -7.18
C PHE A 40 4.24 6.14 -7.46
N ASN A 41 4.01 5.86 -8.74
CA ASN A 41 3.03 4.86 -9.17
C ASN A 41 3.53 3.41 -9.02
N ALA A 42 4.83 3.22 -8.83
CA ALA A 42 5.44 1.91 -8.66
C ALA A 42 6.70 1.98 -7.81
N VAL A 43 6.95 0.92 -7.05
CA VAL A 43 8.14 0.78 -6.18
C VAL A 43 9.45 0.88 -6.98
N ARG A 44 9.49 0.39 -8.22
CA ARG A 44 10.66 0.52 -9.12
C ARG A 44 11.00 1.99 -9.41
N GLU A 45 9.99 2.84 -9.60
CA GLU A 45 10.20 4.28 -9.86
C GLU A 45 10.70 4.99 -8.60
N LEU A 46 10.16 4.62 -7.45
CA LEU A 46 10.59 5.11 -6.15
C LEU A 46 12.07 4.77 -5.91
N ALA A 47 12.49 3.54 -6.18
CA ALA A 47 13.90 3.13 -6.04
C ALA A 47 14.85 3.95 -6.93
N GLY A 48 14.44 4.24 -8.17
CA GLY A 48 15.17 5.15 -9.05
C GLY A 48 15.28 6.57 -8.51
N ALA A 49 14.19 7.09 -7.91
CA ALA A 49 14.20 8.41 -7.28
C ALA A 49 15.09 8.44 -6.03
N ARG A 50 15.10 7.38 -5.23
CA ARG A 50 15.99 7.29 -4.07
C ARG A 50 17.47 7.39 -4.44
N ALA A 51 17.87 6.80 -5.58
CA ALA A 51 19.24 6.94 -6.07
C ALA A 51 19.59 8.42 -6.40
N LEU A 52 18.64 9.18 -6.96
CA LEU A 52 18.85 10.60 -7.26
C LEU A 52 18.98 11.46 -5.98
N THR A 53 18.32 11.10 -4.90
CA THR A 53 18.38 11.85 -3.64
C THR A 53 19.76 11.80 -3.02
N ARG A 54 20.53 10.73 -3.25
CA ARG A 54 21.85 10.53 -2.68
C ARG A 54 22.92 11.49 -3.20
N GLN A 55 22.95 11.75 -4.51
CA GLN A 55 24.01 12.55 -5.13
C GLN A 55 23.49 13.76 -5.89
N ASP A 56 22.55 13.58 -6.83
CA ASP A 56 22.17 14.61 -7.78
C ASP A 56 21.49 15.80 -7.12
N ILE A 57 20.57 15.55 -6.18
CA ILE A 57 19.86 16.62 -5.46
C ILE A 57 20.83 17.41 -4.59
N ARG A 58 21.72 16.75 -3.87
CA ARG A 58 22.70 17.42 -3.01
C ARG A 58 23.62 18.35 -3.80
N LEU A 59 24.18 17.87 -4.91
CA LEU A 59 25.04 18.67 -5.79
C LEU A 59 24.28 19.84 -6.42
N HIS A 60 23.02 19.60 -6.78
CA HIS A 60 22.22 20.65 -7.41
C HIS A 60 21.79 21.72 -6.40
N LEU A 61 21.54 21.38 -5.14
CA LEU A 61 21.30 22.36 -4.07
C LEU A 61 22.46 23.32 -3.89
N GLN A 62 23.69 22.83 -3.94
CA GLN A 62 24.89 23.69 -3.91
C GLN A 62 24.95 24.64 -5.11
N THR A 63 24.62 24.13 -6.29
CA THR A 63 24.58 24.95 -7.52
C THR A 63 23.49 26.01 -7.46
N LEU A 64 22.31 25.66 -6.93
CA LEU A 64 21.19 26.61 -6.79
C LEU A 64 21.50 27.71 -5.78
N ALA A 65 22.08 27.36 -4.62
CA ALA A 65 22.43 28.34 -3.61
C ALA A 65 23.36 29.43 -4.22
N ARG A 66 24.44 29.02 -4.90
CA ARG A 66 25.34 29.94 -5.57
C ARG A 66 24.67 30.84 -6.65
N ARG A 67 23.66 30.30 -7.34
CA ARG A 67 22.91 31.03 -8.38
C ARG A 67 21.92 32.03 -7.81
N TRP A 68 21.39 31.77 -6.62
CA TRP A 68 20.36 32.60 -5.99
C TRP A 68 20.95 33.77 -5.22
N GLY A 69 22.21 33.74 -4.85
CA GLY A 69 22.95 34.80 -4.19
C GLY A 69 24.07 34.27 -3.30
N ASP A 70 25.09 35.11 -3.11
CA ASP A 70 26.29 34.76 -2.34
C ASP A 70 25.98 34.49 -0.84
N ASP A 71 24.93 35.14 -0.33
CA ASP A 71 24.48 34.97 1.05
C ASP A 71 23.59 33.75 1.28
N ILE A 72 23.20 33.05 0.20
CA ILE A 72 22.31 31.90 0.28
C ILE A 72 23.09 30.62 0.49
N ARG A 73 22.80 29.95 1.61
CA ARG A 73 23.38 28.64 1.92
C ARG A 73 22.58 27.54 1.25
N PRO A 74 23.23 26.46 0.78
CA PRO A 74 22.54 25.28 0.30
C PRO A 74 21.80 24.61 1.46
N ARG A 75 20.58 24.13 1.19
CA ARG A 75 19.84 23.34 2.17
C ARG A 75 20.64 22.08 2.52
N PRO A 76 20.89 21.79 3.81
CA PRO A 76 21.36 20.49 4.24
C PRO A 76 20.37 19.42 3.79
N PHE A 77 20.86 18.35 3.20
CA PHE A 77 20.03 17.27 2.68
C PHE A 77 20.80 15.96 2.85
N ASP A 78 20.39 15.17 3.82
CA ASP A 78 21.06 13.93 4.19
C ASP A 78 20.14 12.72 4.01
N GLU A 79 20.74 11.55 3.88
CA GLU A 79 20.04 10.30 3.68
C GLU A 79 19.11 9.93 4.85
N ASP A 80 19.51 10.26 6.07
CA ASP A 80 18.73 10.05 7.30
C ASP A 80 17.45 10.91 7.34
N GLY A 81 17.42 12.02 6.60
CA GLY A 81 16.22 12.85 6.41
C GLY A 81 15.22 12.29 5.41
N ILE A 82 15.52 11.18 4.73
CA ILE A 82 14.68 10.59 3.69
C ILE A 82 13.97 9.36 4.24
N LEU A 83 12.64 9.45 4.30
CA LEU A 83 11.78 8.34 4.70
C LEU A 83 11.21 7.64 3.46
N GLU A 84 10.91 6.35 3.60
CA GLU A 84 10.22 5.56 2.59
C GLU A 84 8.93 4.98 3.17
N LEU A 85 7.84 5.05 2.40
CA LEU A 85 6.56 4.46 2.70
C LEU A 85 6.05 3.73 1.46
N SER A 86 6.44 2.49 1.33
CA SER A 86 6.08 1.60 0.23
C SER A 86 5.79 0.20 0.76
N SER A 87 5.33 -0.72 -0.11
CA SER A 87 5.12 -2.12 0.25
C SER A 87 6.39 -2.87 0.70
N ARG A 88 7.57 -2.25 0.56
CA ARG A 88 8.83 -2.77 1.11
C ARG A 88 9.05 -2.45 2.58
N ALA A 89 8.33 -1.44 3.10
CA ALA A 89 8.42 -1.09 4.50
C ALA A 89 7.70 -2.16 5.33
N ASP A 90 8.35 -2.64 6.38
CA ASP A 90 7.70 -3.54 7.32
C ASP A 90 6.54 -2.80 8.00
N SER A 91 5.42 -3.50 8.17
CA SER A 91 4.25 -2.94 8.86
C SER A 91 4.57 -2.51 10.30
N THR A 92 5.59 -3.11 10.90
CA THR A 92 6.10 -2.75 12.24
C THR A 92 6.81 -1.41 12.28
N ASP A 93 7.38 -0.94 11.16
CA ASP A 93 8.09 0.34 11.07
C ASP A 93 7.14 1.52 10.86
N LEU A 94 5.91 1.25 10.44
CA LEU A 94 4.93 2.28 10.10
C LEU A 94 4.67 3.29 11.23
N PRO A 95 4.48 2.88 12.49
CA PRO A 95 4.30 3.83 13.61
C PRO A 95 5.49 4.77 13.77
N ALA A 96 6.73 4.25 13.67
CA ALA A 96 7.95 5.04 13.78
C ALA A 96 8.11 6.03 12.63
N ILE A 97 7.75 5.62 11.39
CA ILE A 97 7.75 6.50 10.22
C ILE A 97 6.75 7.63 10.42
N LEU A 98 5.53 7.34 10.87
CA LEU A 98 4.47 8.34 11.10
C LEU A 98 4.85 9.31 12.23
N GLU A 99 5.46 8.82 13.30
CA GLU A 99 5.98 9.66 14.36
C GLU A 99 7.05 10.63 13.83
N ARG A 100 8.03 10.13 13.06
CA ARG A 100 9.05 10.98 12.43
C ARG A 100 8.45 12.01 11.48
N LEU A 101 7.46 11.65 10.69
CA LEU A 101 6.74 12.57 9.78
C LEU A 101 5.99 13.67 10.53
N SER A 102 5.57 13.43 11.75
CA SER A 102 4.85 14.40 12.59
C SER A 102 5.77 15.43 13.22
N ARG A 103 7.09 15.20 13.26
CA ARG A 103 8.07 16.12 13.81
C ARG A 103 8.18 17.39 12.98
N SER A 104 8.38 18.52 13.64
CA SER A 104 8.47 19.85 13.06
C SER A 104 9.86 20.48 13.22
N GLY A 105 10.07 21.62 12.62
CA GLY A 105 11.32 22.37 12.78
C GLY A 105 12.54 21.58 12.25
N ARG A 106 13.61 21.53 13.02
CA ARG A 106 14.87 20.89 12.60
C ARG A 106 14.76 19.37 12.51
N ASP A 107 13.88 18.78 13.29
CA ASP A 107 13.70 17.32 13.37
C ASP A 107 12.73 16.78 12.32
N ALA A 108 12.09 17.66 11.55
CA ALA A 108 11.23 17.26 10.45
C ALA A 108 12.05 16.62 9.32
N PRO A 109 11.63 15.47 8.76
CA PRO A 109 12.32 14.84 7.66
C PRO A 109 12.33 15.74 6.41
N ASP A 110 13.34 15.59 5.58
CA ASP A 110 13.51 16.36 4.35
C ASP A 110 12.58 15.89 3.24
N ALA A 111 12.43 14.58 3.11
CA ALA A 111 11.59 13.99 2.08
C ALA A 111 10.92 12.69 2.55
N LEU A 112 9.76 12.43 2.00
CA LEU A 112 9.05 11.15 2.05
C LEU A 112 8.92 10.61 0.63
N LEU A 113 9.48 9.43 0.37
CA LEU A 113 9.25 8.67 -0.85
C LEU A 113 8.10 7.69 -0.60
N ALA A 114 7.02 7.79 -1.34
CA ALA A 114 5.82 7.01 -1.08
C ALA A 114 5.17 6.44 -2.35
N THR A 115 4.49 5.31 -2.20
CA THR A 115 3.62 4.71 -3.21
C THR A 115 2.15 4.75 -2.75
N SER A 116 1.30 3.86 -3.27
CA SER A 116 -0.13 3.77 -2.94
C SER A 116 -0.42 3.71 -1.43
N MET A 117 0.50 3.17 -0.63
CA MET A 117 0.39 3.16 0.84
C MET A 117 0.20 4.56 1.46
N PHE A 118 0.69 5.60 0.81
CA PHE A 118 0.46 6.97 1.24
C PHE A 118 -1.02 7.37 1.16
N GLY A 119 -1.74 6.88 0.15
CA GLY A 119 -3.18 7.10 -0.01
C GLY A 119 -4.05 6.43 1.07
N THR A 120 -3.56 5.35 1.69
CA THR A 120 -4.32 4.49 2.59
C THR A 120 -3.87 4.61 4.05
N GLY A 121 -4.26 5.68 4.76
CA GLY A 121 -4.14 5.75 6.22
C GLY A 121 -2.97 6.55 6.78
N VAL A 122 -2.24 7.31 5.97
CA VAL A 122 -1.33 8.33 6.49
C VAL A 122 -2.13 9.56 6.89
N ASP A 123 -2.10 9.89 8.17
CA ASP A 123 -2.72 11.10 8.70
C ASP A 123 -1.69 11.97 9.39
N VAL A 124 -0.95 12.74 8.60
CA VAL A 124 0.04 13.71 9.07
C VAL A 124 -0.34 15.09 8.58
N SER A 125 -0.97 15.87 9.44
CA SER A 125 -1.61 17.15 9.09
C SER A 125 -0.62 18.23 8.63
N ARG A 126 0.65 18.14 9.03
CA ARG A 126 1.67 19.14 8.68
C ARG A 126 2.22 19.05 7.26
N LEU A 127 1.91 18.04 6.49
CA LEU A 127 2.43 17.88 5.14
C LEU A 127 1.69 18.81 4.16
N SER A 128 2.42 19.71 3.50
CA SER A 128 1.84 20.68 2.55
C SER A 128 2.56 20.75 1.20
N LEU A 129 3.60 19.95 0.95
CA LEU A 129 4.34 19.94 -0.31
C LEU A 129 4.41 18.54 -0.90
N MET A 130 3.96 18.38 -2.15
CA MET A 130 3.97 17.08 -2.84
C MET A 130 4.37 17.20 -4.28
N VAL A 131 5.12 16.21 -4.78
CA VAL A 131 5.35 15.96 -6.21
C VAL A 131 4.79 14.59 -6.56
N VAL A 132 3.80 14.55 -7.44
CA VAL A 132 3.23 13.32 -8.00
C VAL A 132 3.99 12.96 -9.28
N HIS A 133 4.64 11.80 -9.29
CA HIS A 133 5.48 11.35 -10.42
C HIS A 133 4.69 10.50 -11.41
N GLY A 134 4.15 11.18 -12.42
CA GLY A 134 3.23 10.61 -13.41
C GLY A 134 1.80 10.52 -12.89
N GLN A 135 0.85 10.48 -13.82
CA GLN A 135 -0.56 10.33 -13.48
C GLN A 135 -0.81 8.95 -12.86
N PRO A 136 -1.42 8.86 -11.67
CA PRO A 136 -1.87 7.59 -11.11
C PRO A 136 -2.82 6.83 -12.05
N LYS A 137 -2.91 5.51 -11.85
CA LYS A 137 -3.74 4.64 -12.72
C LYS A 137 -5.21 5.07 -12.73
N THR A 138 -5.71 5.50 -11.57
CA THR A 138 -7.10 5.94 -11.40
C THR A 138 -7.16 7.37 -10.86
N THR A 139 -8.23 8.08 -11.16
CA THR A 139 -8.53 9.41 -10.62
C THR A 139 -8.74 9.35 -9.12
N SER A 140 -9.38 8.29 -8.63
CA SER A 140 -9.56 8.05 -7.19
C SER A 140 -8.21 7.98 -6.46
N SER A 141 -7.22 7.26 -7.00
CA SER A 141 -5.87 7.20 -6.42
C SER A 141 -5.18 8.56 -6.41
N TYR A 142 -5.34 9.35 -7.48
CA TYR A 142 -4.80 10.71 -7.53
C TYR A 142 -5.40 11.60 -6.45
N ILE A 143 -6.74 11.59 -6.29
CA ILE A 143 -7.46 12.38 -5.28
C ILE A 143 -7.04 11.93 -3.87
N GLN A 144 -6.96 10.62 -3.61
CA GLN A 144 -6.58 10.08 -2.31
C GLN A 144 -5.14 10.44 -1.92
N ALA A 145 -4.20 10.40 -2.87
CA ALA A 145 -2.82 10.79 -2.61
C ALA A 145 -2.69 12.30 -2.41
N ALA A 146 -3.20 13.12 -3.33
CA ALA A 146 -3.14 14.57 -3.25
C ALA A 146 -3.86 15.13 -2.03
N GLY A 147 -4.98 14.53 -1.61
CA GLY A 147 -5.75 14.92 -0.43
C GLY A 147 -5.07 14.62 0.92
N ARG A 148 -3.88 13.99 0.91
CA ARG A 148 -3.07 13.77 2.13
C ARG A 148 -2.17 14.94 2.48
N VAL A 149 -2.00 15.90 1.59
CA VAL A 149 -1.26 17.14 1.86
C VAL A 149 -2.22 18.34 1.91
N GLY A 150 -1.83 19.37 2.63
CA GLY A 150 -2.66 20.58 2.74
C GLY A 150 -3.82 20.47 3.73
N ARG A 151 -3.73 19.60 4.74
CA ARG A 151 -4.82 19.41 5.73
C ARG A 151 -4.88 20.50 6.80
N ALA A 152 -3.74 20.90 7.36
CA ALA A 152 -3.68 21.96 8.37
C ALA A 152 -3.54 23.35 7.75
N ARG A 153 -2.87 23.44 6.60
CA ARG A 153 -2.60 24.67 5.84
C ARG A 153 -2.75 24.37 4.35
N ALA A 154 -2.80 25.41 3.53
CA ALA A 154 -2.83 25.24 2.07
C ALA A 154 -1.66 24.37 1.58
N GLY A 155 -1.96 23.39 0.75
CA GLY A 155 -0.97 22.47 0.17
C GLY A 155 -0.62 22.85 -1.27
N LEU A 156 0.59 22.48 -1.69
CA LEU A 156 1.07 22.65 -3.04
C LEU A 156 1.42 21.28 -3.64
N VAL A 157 0.71 20.90 -4.69
CA VAL A 157 0.90 19.62 -5.39
C VAL A 157 1.41 19.90 -6.82
N PHE A 158 2.58 19.39 -7.12
CA PHE A 158 3.15 19.39 -8.47
C PHE A 158 2.92 18.05 -9.14
N THR A 159 2.19 18.00 -10.24
CA THR A 159 2.06 16.79 -11.04
C THR A 159 3.12 16.78 -12.13
N PHE A 160 4.14 15.94 -11.97
CA PHE A 160 5.21 15.78 -12.92
C PHE A 160 4.84 14.76 -13.99
N LEU A 161 4.32 15.23 -15.12
CA LEU A 161 3.89 14.40 -16.24
C LEU A 161 5.03 14.14 -17.22
N ARG A 162 5.18 12.89 -17.69
CA ARG A 162 6.25 12.46 -18.59
C ARG A 162 5.75 12.41 -20.03
N ALA A 163 6.37 13.17 -20.93
CA ALA A 163 6.02 13.17 -22.35
C ALA A 163 6.19 11.79 -23.04
N SER A 164 7.03 10.90 -22.47
CA SER A 164 7.23 9.55 -22.99
C SER A 164 6.11 8.55 -22.63
N ARG A 165 5.14 8.97 -21.81
CA ARG A 165 3.99 8.13 -21.40
C ARG A 165 2.71 8.67 -22.02
N PRO A 166 2.00 7.90 -22.85
CA PRO A 166 0.78 8.36 -23.51
C PRO A 166 -0.27 8.88 -22.52
N ARG A 167 -0.46 8.21 -21.37
CA ARG A 167 -1.37 8.66 -20.32
C ARG A 167 -0.97 10.03 -19.76
N ASP A 168 0.28 10.21 -19.41
CA ASP A 168 0.77 11.46 -18.85
C ASP A 168 0.64 12.61 -19.86
N LEU A 169 0.90 12.34 -21.15
CA LEU A 169 0.74 13.30 -22.21
C LEU A 169 -0.73 13.74 -22.36
N SER A 170 -1.66 12.80 -22.39
CA SER A 170 -3.10 13.09 -22.45
C SER A 170 -3.55 13.94 -21.24
N HIS A 171 -3.11 13.62 -20.03
CA HIS A 171 -3.42 14.42 -18.85
C HIS A 171 -2.75 15.79 -18.85
N TYR A 172 -1.59 15.93 -19.47
CA TYR A 172 -0.93 17.21 -19.65
C TYR A 172 -1.72 18.13 -20.60
N GLU A 173 -2.12 17.62 -21.74
CA GLU A 173 -2.89 18.36 -22.74
C GLU A 173 -4.23 18.84 -22.21
N PHE A 174 -4.88 18.03 -21.37
CA PHE A 174 -6.19 18.35 -20.80
C PHE A 174 -6.14 18.74 -19.31
N PHE A 175 -5.00 19.15 -18.80
CA PHE A 175 -4.74 19.35 -17.37
C PHE A 175 -5.77 20.26 -16.68
N CYS A 176 -6.01 21.44 -17.23
CA CYS A 176 -6.95 22.40 -16.66
C CYS A 176 -8.41 21.91 -16.72
N GLY A 177 -8.81 21.27 -17.82
CA GLY A 177 -10.14 20.70 -17.98
C GLY A 177 -10.39 19.56 -17.02
N TYR A 178 -9.43 18.66 -16.88
CA TYR A 178 -9.47 17.54 -15.94
C TYR A 178 -9.61 18.03 -14.49
N HIS A 179 -8.80 18.96 -14.03
CA HIS A 179 -8.84 19.45 -12.66
C HIS A 179 -10.10 20.24 -12.32
N ARG A 180 -10.68 20.98 -13.30
CA ARG A 180 -11.97 21.69 -13.09
C ARG A 180 -13.14 20.76 -12.84
N GLN A 181 -13.05 19.52 -13.32
CA GLN A 181 -14.12 18.54 -13.24
C GLN A 181 -13.63 17.19 -12.69
N ILE A 182 -12.60 17.18 -11.86
CA ILE A 182 -11.88 15.98 -11.45
C ILE A 182 -12.80 14.87 -10.89
N TYR A 183 -13.84 15.25 -10.15
CA TYR A 183 -14.78 14.27 -9.58
C TYR A 183 -15.66 13.58 -10.62
N ARG A 184 -15.79 14.14 -11.82
CA ARG A 184 -16.53 13.51 -12.94
C ARG A 184 -15.72 12.41 -13.61
N HIS A 185 -14.40 12.42 -13.39
CA HIS A 185 -13.46 11.43 -13.95
C HIS A 185 -13.15 10.30 -12.98
N VAL A 186 -13.81 10.28 -11.80
CA VAL A 186 -13.65 9.17 -10.86
C VAL A 186 -14.27 7.92 -11.44
N GLU A 187 -13.47 6.89 -11.55
CA GLU A 187 -13.87 5.61 -12.12
C GLU A 187 -14.86 4.92 -11.17
N PRO A 188 -15.93 4.30 -11.71
CA PRO A 188 -16.84 3.54 -10.89
C PRO A 188 -16.11 2.30 -10.33
N VAL A 189 -16.17 2.12 -9.04
CA VAL A 189 -15.64 0.91 -8.39
C VAL A 189 -16.69 -0.17 -8.47
N THR A 190 -16.34 -1.27 -9.13
CA THR A 190 -17.19 -2.47 -9.16
C THR A 190 -16.73 -3.41 -8.07
N VAL A 191 -17.57 -3.65 -7.06
CA VAL A 191 -17.31 -4.65 -6.03
C VAL A 191 -17.95 -5.96 -6.50
N MET A 192 -17.12 -6.95 -6.79
CA MET A 192 -17.54 -8.31 -7.19
C MET A 192 -16.94 -9.34 -6.23
N PRO A 193 -17.53 -9.50 -5.03
CA PRO A 193 -16.96 -10.35 -3.98
C PRO A 193 -16.94 -11.83 -4.35
N PHE A 194 -17.74 -12.25 -5.31
CA PHE A 194 -17.82 -13.63 -5.81
C PHE A 194 -17.20 -13.78 -7.21
N SER A 195 -16.33 -12.84 -7.64
CA SER A 195 -15.52 -13.06 -8.85
C SER A 195 -14.47 -14.16 -8.59
N PRO A 196 -14.05 -14.92 -9.63
CA PRO A 196 -13.06 -16.01 -9.44
C PRO A 196 -11.81 -15.56 -8.69
N GLY A 197 -11.17 -14.48 -9.10
CA GLY A 197 -9.95 -14.00 -8.43
C GLY A 197 -10.16 -13.52 -6.98
N ALA A 198 -11.36 -12.98 -6.65
CA ALA A 198 -11.67 -12.66 -5.26
C ALA A 198 -11.90 -13.93 -4.43
N LEU A 199 -12.60 -14.91 -4.99
CA LEU A 199 -12.85 -16.17 -4.31
C LEU A 199 -11.56 -16.93 -4.03
N ASP A 200 -10.65 -17.01 -4.99
CA ASP A 200 -9.35 -17.70 -4.82
C ASP A 200 -8.51 -17.09 -3.70
N LEU A 201 -8.53 -15.76 -3.56
CA LEU A 201 -7.74 -15.07 -2.55
C LEU A 201 -8.34 -15.09 -1.15
N VAL A 202 -9.68 -14.94 -1.05
CA VAL A 202 -10.29 -14.62 0.24
C VAL A 202 -11.11 -15.77 0.84
N THR A 203 -11.51 -16.78 0.07
CA THR A 203 -12.40 -17.82 0.58
C THR A 203 -11.83 -18.53 1.79
N GLY A 204 -10.59 -19.02 1.72
CA GLY A 204 -9.93 -19.69 2.83
C GLY A 204 -9.83 -18.82 4.10
N PRO A 205 -9.19 -17.63 4.02
CA PRO A 205 -9.10 -16.71 5.16
C PRO A 205 -10.45 -16.31 5.74
N VAL A 206 -11.47 -16.08 4.92
CA VAL A 206 -12.83 -15.75 5.38
C VAL A 206 -13.46 -16.93 6.12
N MET A 207 -13.30 -18.15 5.61
CA MET A 207 -13.79 -19.36 6.31
C MET A 207 -13.15 -19.52 7.69
N VAL A 208 -11.83 -19.31 7.79
CA VAL A 208 -11.12 -19.32 9.08
C VAL A 208 -11.70 -18.27 10.03
N ALA A 209 -11.85 -17.03 9.57
CA ALA A 209 -12.38 -15.95 10.38
C ALA A 209 -13.81 -16.25 10.89
N LEU A 210 -14.69 -16.75 10.03
CA LEU A 210 -16.07 -17.07 10.37
C LEU A 210 -16.17 -18.24 11.37
N LEU A 211 -15.31 -19.27 11.24
CA LEU A 211 -15.27 -20.38 12.20
C LEU A 211 -14.77 -19.92 13.57
N ILE A 212 -13.78 -19.05 13.64
CA ILE A 212 -13.23 -18.53 14.90
C ILE A 212 -14.20 -17.55 15.59
N THR A 213 -14.84 -16.67 14.82
CA THR A 213 -15.64 -15.55 15.35
C THR A 213 -17.14 -15.81 15.36
N GLY A 214 -17.62 -16.84 14.67
CA GLY A 214 -19.03 -17.16 14.54
C GLY A 214 -19.70 -17.42 15.90
N ARG A 215 -20.87 -16.80 16.12
CA ARG A 215 -21.63 -16.96 17.37
C ARG A 215 -22.24 -18.36 17.53
N SER A 216 -22.52 -19.03 16.42
CA SER A 216 -23.11 -20.38 16.35
C SER A 216 -22.08 -21.49 16.26
N THR A 217 -20.81 -21.17 16.07
CA THR A 217 -19.72 -22.14 15.98
C THR A 217 -19.17 -22.52 17.35
N SER A 218 -18.54 -23.68 17.44
CA SER A 218 -17.92 -24.14 18.67
C SER A 218 -16.80 -23.21 19.13
N SER A 219 -16.73 -22.90 20.42
CA SER A 219 -15.63 -22.12 21.02
C SER A 219 -14.26 -22.79 20.86
N ARG A 220 -14.20 -24.09 20.55
CA ARG A 220 -12.95 -24.83 20.31
C ARG A 220 -12.18 -24.34 19.10
N TRP A 221 -12.85 -23.71 18.10
CA TRP A 221 -12.21 -23.09 16.95
C TRP A 221 -11.22 -21.98 17.34
N LYS A 222 -11.47 -21.27 18.43
CA LYS A 222 -10.66 -20.09 18.81
C LYS A 222 -9.18 -20.40 19.05
N ASN A 223 -8.89 -21.57 19.62
CA ASN A 223 -7.55 -21.91 20.09
C ASN A 223 -6.97 -23.19 19.47
N ASN A 224 -7.73 -23.85 18.60
CA ASN A 224 -7.31 -25.12 18.03
C ASN A 224 -7.54 -25.18 16.51
N PRO A 225 -6.54 -24.82 15.70
CA PRO A 225 -6.63 -24.90 14.25
C PRO A 225 -6.75 -26.35 13.73
N ARG A 226 -6.42 -27.34 14.55
CA ARG A 226 -6.58 -28.76 14.23
C ARG A 226 -7.98 -29.30 14.53
N TYR A 227 -8.85 -28.49 15.12
CA TYR A 227 -10.23 -28.89 15.42
C TYR A 227 -10.97 -29.35 14.17
N ILE A 228 -10.66 -28.77 13.01
CA ILE A 228 -11.22 -29.20 11.71
C ILE A 228 -11.00 -30.68 11.40
N ALA A 229 -9.90 -31.24 11.85
CA ALA A 229 -9.48 -32.63 11.52
C ALA A 229 -9.78 -33.64 12.61
N LEU A 230 -9.91 -33.21 13.86
CA LEU A 230 -9.89 -34.09 15.01
C LEU A 230 -11.28 -34.37 15.61
N GLU A 231 -12.25 -33.53 15.32
CA GLU A 231 -13.54 -33.58 16.01
C GLU A 231 -14.72 -33.77 15.03
N PRO A 232 -15.54 -34.77 15.18
CA PRO A 232 -16.72 -34.98 14.34
C PRO A 232 -17.72 -33.82 14.41
N THR A 233 -17.77 -33.12 15.55
CA THR A 233 -18.65 -31.95 15.73
C THR A 233 -18.25 -30.74 14.85
N ALA A 234 -17.01 -30.68 14.38
CA ALA A 234 -16.56 -29.67 13.43
C ALA A 234 -17.35 -29.72 12.12
N SER A 235 -17.77 -30.89 11.69
CA SER A 235 -18.53 -31.09 10.45
C SER A 235 -19.86 -30.32 10.43
N ARG A 236 -20.54 -30.18 11.58
CA ARG A 236 -21.78 -29.40 11.66
C ARG A 236 -21.54 -27.92 11.45
N ASP A 237 -20.50 -27.38 12.10
CA ASP A 237 -20.14 -25.96 11.96
C ASP A 237 -19.73 -25.66 10.52
N ILE A 238 -18.96 -26.53 9.88
CA ILE A 238 -18.52 -26.44 8.50
C ILE A 238 -19.72 -26.45 7.55
N GLU A 239 -20.65 -27.43 7.71
CA GLU A 239 -21.81 -27.53 6.84
C GLU A 239 -22.69 -26.27 6.90
N SER A 240 -23.00 -25.81 8.12
CA SER A 240 -23.75 -24.56 8.31
C SER A 240 -23.07 -23.33 7.66
N LEU A 241 -21.73 -23.30 7.69
CA LEU A 241 -20.98 -22.22 7.05
C LEU A 241 -21.00 -22.31 5.52
N LEU A 242 -20.88 -23.52 4.97
CA LEU A 242 -20.97 -23.76 3.52
C LEU A 242 -22.35 -23.37 2.97
N GLU A 243 -23.43 -23.72 3.70
CA GLU A 243 -24.79 -23.32 3.35
C GLU A 243 -24.93 -21.77 3.38
N ALA A 244 -24.41 -21.13 4.41
CA ALA A 244 -24.49 -19.68 4.56
C ALA A 244 -23.73 -18.92 3.45
N ILE A 245 -22.54 -19.39 3.08
CA ILE A 245 -21.72 -18.78 2.03
C ILE A 245 -22.38 -18.96 0.64
N GLU A 246 -22.89 -20.15 0.35
CA GLU A 246 -23.62 -20.41 -0.89
C GLU A 246 -24.88 -19.54 -0.99
N ALA A 247 -25.68 -19.49 0.06
CA ALA A 247 -26.86 -18.62 0.11
C ALA A 247 -26.51 -17.15 -0.11
N ARG A 248 -25.38 -16.70 0.43
CA ARG A 248 -24.89 -15.33 0.22
C ARG A 248 -24.47 -15.05 -1.22
N GLY A 249 -23.84 -16.02 -1.89
CA GLY A 249 -23.52 -15.98 -3.30
C GLY A 249 -24.76 -15.90 -4.16
N GLN A 250 -25.74 -16.75 -3.89
CA GLN A 250 -27.00 -16.80 -4.64
C GLN A 250 -27.90 -15.58 -4.42
N ALA A 251 -27.72 -14.85 -3.34
CA ALA A 251 -28.42 -13.58 -3.07
C ALA A 251 -27.85 -12.36 -3.82
N GLN A 252 -26.76 -12.53 -4.60
CA GLN A 252 -26.21 -11.44 -5.41
C GLN A 252 -27.12 -11.07 -6.58
N PRO A 253 -27.07 -9.81 -7.08
CA PRO A 253 -27.73 -9.44 -8.33
C PRO A 253 -27.31 -10.34 -9.50
N GLU A 254 -28.20 -10.60 -10.43
CA GLU A 254 -28.02 -11.59 -11.52
C GLU A 254 -26.67 -11.47 -12.25
N LEU A 255 -26.25 -10.23 -12.58
CA LEU A 255 -24.98 -9.96 -13.25
C LEU A 255 -23.72 -10.24 -12.40
N ARG A 256 -23.86 -10.49 -11.11
CA ARG A 256 -22.76 -10.73 -10.15
C ARG A 256 -22.91 -12.06 -9.43
N LYS A 257 -23.93 -12.81 -9.78
CA LYS A 257 -24.27 -14.06 -9.15
C LYS A 257 -23.31 -15.16 -9.65
N PRO A 258 -22.66 -15.88 -8.75
CA PRO A 258 -21.84 -17.03 -9.14
C PRO A 258 -22.74 -18.18 -9.62
N GLU A 259 -22.15 -19.11 -10.35
CA GLU A 259 -22.83 -20.35 -10.68
C GLU A 259 -23.27 -21.08 -9.42
N SER A 260 -24.45 -21.72 -9.47
CA SER A 260 -24.98 -22.45 -8.34
C SER A 260 -24.05 -23.60 -7.92
N GLY A 261 -23.71 -23.64 -6.65
CA GLY A 261 -22.78 -24.63 -6.10
C GLY A 261 -21.29 -24.28 -6.25
N ALA A 262 -20.92 -23.34 -7.11
CA ALA A 262 -19.50 -23.02 -7.38
C ALA A 262 -18.78 -22.49 -6.13
N VAL A 263 -19.43 -21.58 -5.38
CA VAL A 263 -18.87 -21.02 -4.15
C VAL A 263 -18.70 -22.09 -3.08
N ARG A 264 -19.71 -22.97 -2.94
CA ARG A 264 -19.68 -24.08 -2.02
C ARG A 264 -18.55 -25.07 -2.34
N LEU A 265 -18.38 -25.44 -3.60
CA LEU A 265 -17.32 -26.36 -4.04
C LEU A 265 -15.93 -25.79 -3.74
N LEU A 266 -15.71 -24.52 -4.03
CA LEU A 266 -14.44 -23.86 -3.74
C LEU A 266 -14.20 -23.79 -2.24
N ALA A 267 -15.17 -23.35 -1.45
CA ALA A 267 -15.06 -23.29 -0.01
C ALA A 267 -14.78 -24.67 0.61
N GLN A 268 -15.41 -25.72 0.09
CA GLN A 268 -15.14 -27.09 0.51
C GLN A 268 -13.70 -27.50 0.20
N SER A 269 -13.20 -27.20 -1.00
CA SER A 269 -11.83 -27.54 -1.38
C SER A 269 -10.80 -26.84 -0.48
N GLU A 270 -11.04 -25.59 -0.11
CA GLU A 270 -10.19 -24.84 0.80
C GLU A 270 -10.18 -25.42 2.22
N LEU A 271 -11.34 -25.86 2.70
CA LEU A 271 -11.44 -26.54 4.00
C LEU A 271 -10.76 -27.91 3.99
N ASP A 272 -10.86 -28.66 2.88
CA ASP A 272 -10.21 -29.97 2.74
C ASP A 272 -8.67 -29.81 2.71
N ARG A 273 -8.16 -28.76 2.07
CA ARG A 273 -6.73 -28.38 2.12
C ARG A 273 -6.28 -28.10 3.55
N TRP A 274 -7.05 -27.31 4.30
CA TRP A 274 -6.76 -27.04 5.72
C TRP A 274 -6.79 -28.35 6.54
N LYS A 275 -7.80 -29.18 6.35
CA LYS A 275 -7.95 -30.46 7.05
C LYS A 275 -6.76 -31.38 6.82
N LEU A 276 -6.25 -31.46 5.58
CA LEU A 276 -5.08 -32.27 5.23
C LEU A 276 -3.83 -31.82 6.00
N ILE A 277 -3.56 -30.52 6.03
CA ILE A 277 -2.44 -29.96 6.76
C ILE A 277 -2.62 -30.12 8.28
N ALA A 278 -3.83 -29.93 8.79
CA ALA A 278 -4.13 -30.11 10.21
C ALA A 278 -3.91 -31.54 10.70
N HIS A 279 -4.09 -32.55 9.85
CA HIS A 279 -3.76 -33.94 10.18
C HIS A 279 -2.25 -34.18 10.28
N SER A 280 -1.48 -33.61 9.35
CA SER A 280 -0.04 -33.85 9.25
C SER A 280 0.81 -32.97 10.17
N GLN A 281 0.28 -31.84 10.67
CA GLN A 281 1.03 -30.83 11.42
C GLN A 281 0.56 -30.69 12.87
N PRO A 282 1.17 -31.41 13.85
CA PRO A 282 0.77 -31.33 15.26
C PRO A 282 0.94 -29.94 15.88
N ALA A 283 1.90 -29.17 15.41
CA ALA A 283 2.23 -27.84 15.92
C ALA A 283 1.55 -26.69 15.14
N LEU A 284 0.53 -27.00 14.31
CA LEU A 284 -0.19 -26.01 13.50
C LEU A 284 -0.80 -24.91 14.38
N LYS A 285 -0.55 -23.65 14.00
CA LYS A 285 -1.16 -22.45 14.60
C LYS A 285 -2.03 -21.72 13.58
N TYR A 286 -2.90 -20.82 14.03
CA TYR A 286 -3.66 -19.98 13.11
C TYR A 286 -2.76 -18.99 12.39
N TRP A 287 -1.89 -18.32 13.13
CA TRP A 287 -0.87 -17.40 12.62
C TRP A 287 0.30 -17.36 13.61
N GLU A 288 1.42 -16.87 13.16
CA GLU A 288 2.56 -16.55 14.00
C GLU A 288 3.01 -15.12 13.70
N TYR A 289 3.05 -14.27 14.73
CA TYR A 289 3.62 -12.94 14.63
C TYR A 289 5.07 -12.99 15.08
N SER A 290 5.99 -12.81 14.15
CA SER A 290 7.43 -12.86 14.43
C SER A 290 8.16 -11.66 13.79
N PRO A 291 7.95 -10.43 14.30
CA PRO A 291 8.75 -9.29 13.82
C PRO A 291 10.21 -9.57 14.18
N ASN A 292 11.08 -9.58 13.19
CA ASN A 292 12.52 -9.81 13.33
C ASN A 292 12.99 -11.23 13.70
N ARG A 293 12.14 -12.25 13.62
CA ARG A 293 12.53 -13.66 13.80
C ARG A 293 12.07 -14.50 12.61
N GLN A 294 12.85 -15.54 12.31
CA GLN A 294 12.36 -16.55 11.36
C GLN A 294 11.13 -17.25 11.95
N PRO A 295 10.07 -17.47 11.15
CA PRO A 295 8.93 -18.25 11.56
C PRO A 295 9.34 -19.65 12.02
N THR A 296 8.65 -20.19 13.04
CA THR A 296 9.00 -21.46 13.66
C THR A 296 7.89 -22.50 13.59
N TYR A 297 6.68 -22.08 13.27
CA TYR A 297 5.50 -22.96 13.27
C TYR A 297 4.82 -23.01 11.91
N PRO A 298 4.26 -24.18 11.53
CA PRO A 298 3.29 -24.23 10.45
C PRO A 298 2.04 -23.42 10.81
N VAL A 299 1.47 -22.70 9.84
CA VAL A 299 0.33 -21.79 10.10
C VAL A 299 -0.81 -22.00 9.12
N VAL A 300 -2.02 -21.65 9.55
CA VAL A 300 -3.19 -21.63 8.68
C VAL A 300 -3.16 -20.40 7.79
N LEU A 301 -2.87 -19.22 8.37
CA LEU A 301 -2.74 -17.95 7.64
C LEU A 301 -1.27 -17.54 7.67
N GLY A 302 -0.61 -17.56 6.54
CA GLY A 302 0.82 -17.25 6.44
C GLY A 302 1.15 -16.21 5.40
N ASP A 303 2.42 -15.83 5.40
CA ASP A 303 3.03 -14.85 4.52
C ASP A 303 4.27 -15.40 3.82
N ALA A 304 4.92 -14.56 3.03
CA ALA A 304 6.14 -14.89 2.29
C ALA A 304 7.31 -15.34 3.22
N ALA A 305 7.34 -14.87 4.49
CA ALA A 305 8.39 -15.26 5.43
C ALA A 305 8.25 -16.73 5.85
N HIS A 306 7.02 -17.21 6.05
CA HIS A 306 6.75 -18.62 6.34
C HIS A 306 7.12 -19.51 5.16
N GLN A 307 6.83 -19.09 3.92
CA GLN A 307 7.23 -19.80 2.70
C GLN A 307 8.75 -19.87 2.58
N GLY A 308 9.43 -18.75 2.79
CA GLY A 308 10.89 -18.66 2.76
C GLY A 308 11.58 -19.54 3.81
N ALA A 309 10.89 -19.81 4.93
CA ALA A 309 11.36 -20.73 5.98
C ALA A 309 11.08 -22.21 5.67
N GLY A 310 10.38 -22.52 4.57
CA GLY A 310 9.99 -23.89 4.20
C GLY A 310 8.95 -24.51 5.13
N LEU A 311 8.19 -23.70 5.87
CA LEU A 311 7.14 -24.16 6.77
C LEU A 311 5.81 -24.34 6.01
N PRO A 312 5.02 -25.39 6.34
CA PRO A 312 3.71 -25.56 5.76
C PRO A 312 2.76 -24.39 6.08
N VAL A 313 2.14 -23.84 5.05
CA VAL A 313 1.14 -22.78 5.11
C VAL A 313 -0.13 -23.30 4.43
N VAL A 314 -1.30 -23.15 5.07
CA VAL A 314 -2.56 -23.52 4.43
C VAL A 314 -2.98 -22.48 3.41
N TYR A 315 -3.08 -21.22 3.82
CA TYR A 315 -3.46 -20.09 2.98
C TYR A 315 -2.30 -19.12 2.86
N GLU A 316 -1.65 -19.21 1.72
CA GLU A 316 -0.57 -18.33 1.32
C GLU A 316 -1.15 -16.99 0.89
N ASN A 317 -0.43 -15.90 1.13
CA ASN A 317 -0.86 -14.56 0.76
C ASN A 317 -2.19 -14.12 1.39
N ALA A 318 -2.55 -14.66 2.56
CA ALA A 318 -3.68 -14.15 3.31
C ALA A 318 -3.44 -12.66 3.61
N PRO A 319 -4.36 -11.75 3.22
CA PRO A 319 -4.17 -10.32 3.45
C PRO A 319 -3.98 -10.06 4.95
N GLN A 320 -2.81 -9.61 5.36
CA GLN A 320 -2.52 -9.27 6.75
C GLN A 320 -3.05 -7.89 7.12
N SER A 321 -3.37 -7.07 6.13
CA SER A 321 -3.86 -5.70 6.29
C SER A 321 -4.78 -5.33 5.14
N LEU A 322 -5.83 -4.53 5.42
CA LEU A 322 -6.66 -3.88 4.40
C LEU A 322 -5.85 -2.91 3.50
N ARG A 323 -4.57 -2.70 3.80
CA ARG A 323 -3.66 -1.81 3.08
C ARG A 323 -2.80 -2.52 2.04
N GLU A 324 -2.79 -3.84 2.02
CA GLU A 324 -2.04 -4.63 1.04
C GLU A 324 -2.84 -4.74 -0.27
N VAL A 325 -2.91 -3.64 -1.01
CA VAL A 325 -3.59 -3.57 -2.30
C VAL A 325 -2.61 -3.24 -3.44
N GLU A 326 -1.35 -3.64 -3.32
CA GLU A 326 -0.42 -3.58 -4.45
C GLU A 326 -0.48 -4.91 -5.20
N GLU A 327 -1.16 -4.92 -6.36
CA GLU A 327 -1.14 -6.05 -7.29
C GLU A 327 0.32 -6.33 -7.71
N THR A 328 0.89 -7.38 -7.18
CA THR A 328 2.10 -7.99 -7.74
C THR A 328 1.67 -8.89 -8.89
N ILE A 329 1.72 -8.38 -10.11
CA ILE A 329 1.57 -9.22 -11.30
C ILE A 329 2.90 -9.95 -11.46
N SER A 330 2.97 -11.22 -11.06
CA SER A 330 4.01 -12.13 -11.50
C SER A 330 3.69 -12.54 -12.94
N ILE A 331 4.50 -12.09 -13.88
CA ILE A 331 4.49 -12.63 -15.23
C ILE A 331 5.43 -13.85 -15.17
N ASP A 332 4.87 -15.04 -15.13
CA ASP A 332 5.62 -16.27 -15.39
C ASP A 332 6.05 -16.25 -16.85
N THR A 333 7.37 -16.19 -17.07
CA THR A 333 8.01 -16.31 -18.39
C THR A 333 8.32 -17.76 -18.70
#